data_ce4ff74fe1ca2974a72da389f5da9810
#
_entry.id   ce4ff74fe1ca2974a72da389f5da9810
#
_cell.length_a   1.000
_cell.length_b   1.000
_cell.length_c   1.000
_cell.angle_alpha   90.00
_cell.angle_beta   90.00
_cell.angle_gamma   90.00
#
_symmetry.space_group_name_H-M   'P 1'
#
loop_
_entity.id
_entity.type
_entity.pdbx_description
1 polymer ?
#
loop_
_entity_poly.entity_id
_entity_poly.type
_entity_poly.pdbx_seq_one_letter_code
_entity_poly.pdbx_strand_id
1 'polypeptide(L)'
;MRKFSLYNFLSLLVLTSCQNQEPDLMIEDFESVSFANWTVEGDAFGETPAQGSLSGEQLVTGFQGSYLANSFHNGDDSRGILTSKPFRIERDFINFLIGGGMSEDTYIELLVGEQRVARSHSPVESETLQLMSWDVKAYRGQKASLRIVDNQRGSWGHILIDAIEQSNQYKSSIMENYTLTYDISQKYLLLPIEDSAPETKVQLMVEGKEVGVAMDIRLAKTHIEYWLPLPVDAYRGKKI
;
A
#
# COMPACT_ATOMS: atom_id res chain seq x y z
N MET A 1 51.37 -48.23 -25.93
CA MET A 1 51.30 -46.82 -25.50
C MET A 1 49.83 -46.42 -25.32
N ARG A 2 49.36 -46.40 -24.05
CA ARG A 2 48.02 -45.96 -23.74
C ARG A 2 48.08 -44.49 -23.33
N LYS A 3 47.37 -43.60 -24.07
CA LYS A 3 47.22 -42.19 -23.74
C LYS A 3 46.08 -42.05 -22.69
N PHE A 4 46.42 -41.56 -21.49
CA PHE A 4 45.43 -41.12 -20.50
C PHE A 4 45.05 -39.69 -20.86
N SER A 5 43.75 -39.46 -21.08
CA SER A 5 43.15 -38.10 -21.22
C SER A 5 42.66 -37.65 -19.85
N LEU A 6 43.26 -36.59 -19.32
CA LEU A 6 42.80 -35.92 -18.10
C LEU A 6 41.62 -35.03 -18.44
N TYR A 7 40.45 -35.37 -17.96
CA TYR A 7 39.29 -34.43 -17.96
C TYR A 7 39.37 -33.55 -16.71
N ASN A 8 39.63 -32.25 -16.95
CA ASN A 8 39.50 -31.23 -15.92
C ASN A 8 38.00 -30.96 -15.66
N PHE A 9 37.50 -31.43 -14.51
CA PHE A 9 36.20 -31.06 -14.01
C PHE A 9 36.31 -29.65 -13.38
N LEU A 10 35.87 -28.60 -14.12
CA LEU A 10 35.71 -27.27 -13.59
C LEU A 10 34.39 -27.22 -12.82
N SER A 11 34.42 -27.41 -11.50
CA SER A 11 33.28 -27.29 -10.64
C SER A 11 32.95 -25.79 -10.48
N LEU A 12 31.87 -25.36 -11.15
CA LEU A 12 31.30 -24.02 -11.01
C LEU A 12 30.62 -23.91 -9.63
N LEU A 13 31.30 -23.26 -8.67
CA LEU A 13 30.69 -22.92 -7.38
C LEU A 13 29.68 -21.79 -7.67
N VAL A 14 28.40 -22.14 -7.74
CA VAL A 14 27.31 -21.16 -7.70
C VAL A 14 27.18 -20.69 -6.24
N LEU A 15 27.79 -19.55 -5.95
CA LEU A 15 27.52 -18.83 -4.70
C LEU A 15 26.08 -18.27 -4.79
N THR A 16 25.10 -19.00 -4.27
CA THR A 16 23.80 -18.44 -3.95
C THR A 16 24.00 -17.44 -2.83
N SER A 17 24.08 -16.18 -3.17
CA SER A 17 23.98 -15.07 -2.22
C SER A 17 22.56 -15.14 -1.63
N CYS A 18 22.41 -15.75 -0.44
CA CYS A 18 21.27 -15.44 0.42
C CYS A 18 21.43 -13.96 0.78
N GLN A 19 20.68 -13.08 0.08
CA GLN A 19 20.50 -11.74 0.58
C GLN A 19 19.75 -11.89 1.91
N ASN A 20 20.45 -11.68 3.03
CA ASN A 20 19.82 -11.50 4.33
C ASN A 20 18.95 -10.25 4.22
N GLN A 21 17.65 -10.47 3.98
CA GLN A 21 16.70 -9.39 3.96
C GLN A 21 16.57 -8.85 5.39
N GLU A 22 16.86 -7.57 5.57
CA GLU A 22 16.69 -6.93 6.87
C GLU A 22 15.24 -7.07 7.32
N PRO A 23 14.97 -7.43 8.59
CA PRO A 23 13.60 -7.60 9.08
C PRO A 23 12.82 -6.28 9.03
N ASP A 24 11.53 -6.40 8.88
CA ASP A 24 10.63 -5.27 9.00
C ASP A 24 10.66 -4.71 10.43
N LEU A 25 10.41 -3.41 10.57
CA LEU A 25 10.42 -2.71 11.84
C LEU A 25 9.01 -2.18 12.12
N MET A 26 8.33 -2.76 13.10
CA MET A 26 7.03 -2.27 13.53
C MET A 26 7.17 -0.86 14.11
N ILE A 27 6.37 0.08 13.60
CA ILE A 27 6.22 1.42 14.17
C ILE A 27 5.09 1.40 15.19
N GLU A 28 3.92 0.85 14.79
CA GLU A 28 2.76 0.72 15.67
C GLU A 28 1.83 -0.40 15.18
N ASP A 29 1.40 -1.28 16.10
CA ASP A 29 0.44 -2.33 15.89
C ASP A 29 -0.83 -2.19 16.74
N PHE A 30 -0.89 -1.13 17.55
CA PHE A 30 -1.97 -0.80 18.49
C PHE A 30 -2.29 -1.88 19.55
N GLU A 31 -1.55 -2.99 19.62
CA GLU A 31 -1.80 -4.10 20.54
C GLU A 31 -1.46 -3.79 22.00
N SER A 32 -0.82 -2.66 22.28
CA SER A 32 -0.50 -2.21 23.65
C SER A 32 -1.72 -1.75 24.46
N VAL A 33 -2.92 -1.74 23.87
CA VAL A 33 -4.19 -1.31 24.49
C VAL A 33 -4.09 0.13 25.04
N SER A 34 -3.22 0.95 24.48
CA SER A 34 -3.05 2.33 24.90
C SER A 34 -2.39 3.15 23.79
N PHE A 35 -2.71 4.45 23.71
CA PHE A 35 -2.04 5.39 22.83
C PHE A 35 -0.77 6.00 23.47
N ALA A 36 -0.01 5.23 24.27
CA ALA A 36 1.17 5.73 25.02
C ALA A 36 2.28 6.30 24.11
N ASN A 37 2.33 5.89 22.85
CA ASN A 37 3.28 6.42 21.85
C ASN A 37 2.70 7.53 20.98
N TRP A 38 1.48 7.95 21.26
CA TRP A 38 0.74 8.95 20.51
C TRP A 38 0.26 10.08 21.41
N THR A 39 0.19 11.28 20.85
CA THR A 39 -0.59 12.38 21.43
C THR A 39 -1.98 12.30 20.82
N VAL A 40 -3.02 12.29 21.66
CA VAL A 40 -4.43 12.22 21.26
C VAL A 40 -5.02 13.61 21.37
N GLU A 41 -5.64 14.10 20.32
CA GLU A 41 -6.38 15.36 20.27
C GLU A 41 -7.81 15.10 19.78
N GLY A 42 -8.80 15.78 20.36
CA GLY A 42 -10.22 15.56 20.03
C GLY A 42 -10.80 14.30 20.66
N ASP A 43 -11.92 13.82 20.13
CA ASP A 43 -12.72 12.74 20.71
C ASP A 43 -12.99 11.56 19.76
N ALA A 44 -12.51 11.64 18.51
CA ALA A 44 -12.79 10.61 17.50
C ALA A 44 -12.15 9.25 17.82
N PHE A 45 -10.93 9.22 18.37
CA PHE A 45 -10.20 7.97 18.63
C PHE A 45 -10.44 7.39 20.03
N GLY A 46 -11.11 8.13 20.92
CA GLY A 46 -11.25 7.73 22.32
C GLY A 46 -9.93 7.74 23.09
N GLU A 47 -9.88 7.05 24.24
CA GLU A 47 -8.70 7.02 25.12
C GLU A 47 -7.74 5.87 24.80
N THR A 48 -8.21 4.83 24.11
CA THR A 48 -7.47 3.60 23.80
C THR A 48 -7.78 3.11 22.39
N PRO A 49 -6.88 2.32 21.76
CA PRO A 49 -7.19 1.62 20.53
C PRO A 49 -8.48 0.80 20.63
N ALA A 50 -9.22 0.72 19.53
CA ALA A 50 -10.48 0.01 19.45
C ALA A 50 -10.26 -1.49 19.24
N GLN A 51 -11.11 -2.31 19.88
CA GLN A 51 -11.12 -3.76 19.66
C GLN A 51 -12.06 -4.12 18.50
N GLY A 52 -11.61 -3.83 17.26
CA GLY A 52 -12.43 -4.01 16.07
C GLY A 52 -13.52 -2.94 15.93
N SER A 53 -14.74 -3.37 15.56
CA SER A 53 -15.88 -2.48 15.33
C SER A 53 -16.38 -1.82 16.61
N LEU A 54 -16.73 -0.56 16.52
CA LEU A 54 -17.35 0.21 17.58
C LEU A 54 -18.89 0.14 17.52
N SER A 55 -19.57 0.63 18.54
CA SER A 55 -21.04 0.61 18.60
C SER A 55 -21.66 1.47 17.51
N GLY A 56 -22.48 0.88 16.66
CA GLY A 56 -23.15 1.55 15.54
C GLY A 56 -22.36 1.53 14.23
N GLU A 57 -21.14 1.05 14.26
CA GLU A 57 -20.28 0.86 13.09
C GLU A 57 -20.58 -0.46 12.36
N GLN A 58 -20.30 -0.54 11.08
CA GLN A 58 -20.31 -1.79 10.34
C GLN A 58 -19.18 -2.70 10.79
N LEU A 59 -19.16 -3.96 10.32
CA LEU A 59 -18.13 -4.92 10.71
C LEU A 59 -16.77 -4.53 10.15
N VAL A 60 -15.85 -4.10 10.99
CA VAL A 60 -14.46 -3.83 10.65
C VAL A 60 -13.68 -5.13 10.50
N THR A 61 -12.98 -5.30 9.39
CA THR A 61 -12.18 -6.48 9.06
C THR A 61 -10.86 -6.10 8.39
N GLY A 62 -9.94 -7.06 8.22
CA GLY A 62 -8.68 -6.85 7.51
C GLY A 62 -7.58 -6.20 8.35
N PHE A 63 -7.80 -5.90 9.64
CA PHE A 63 -6.75 -5.49 10.57
C PHE A 63 -6.02 -6.71 11.15
N GLN A 64 -4.86 -6.50 11.75
CA GLN A 64 -4.04 -7.53 12.38
C GLN A 64 -4.25 -7.53 13.89
N GLY A 65 -4.10 -8.71 14.53
CA GLY A 65 -4.23 -8.81 15.97
C GLY A 65 -5.66 -8.57 16.49
N SER A 66 -5.77 -7.76 17.53
CA SER A 66 -7.04 -7.52 18.26
C SER A 66 -7.47 -6.06 18.29
N TYR A 67 -6.56 -5.12 18.06
CA TYR A 67 -6.78 -3.70 18.20
C TYR A 67 -6.32 -2.90 16.98
N LEU A 68 -6.91 -1.71 16.78
CA LEU A 68 -6.56 -0.77 15.72
C LEU A 68 -6.87 0.67 16.16
N ALA A 69 -6.31 1.66 15.46
CA ALA A 69 -6.80 3.03 15.55
C ALA A 69 -8.10 3.12 14.73
N ASN A 70 -9.19 3.46 15.40
CA ASN A 70 -10.52 3.62 14.82
C ASN A 70 -11.11 4.93 15.31
N SER A 71 -11.39 5.87 14.39
CA SER A 71 -11.91 7.19 14.73
C SER A 71 -13.43 7.27 14.82
N PHE A 72 -14.14 6.15 14.74
CA PHE A 72 -15.60 6.09 14.88
C PHE A 72 -16.08 6.13 16.34
N HIS A 73 -15.25 6.47 17.34
CA HIS A 73 -15.55 6.34 18.77
C HIS A 73 -16.86 7.03 19.18
N ASN A 74 -17.15 8.20 18.63
CA ASN A 74 -18.42 8.90 18.85
C ASN A 74 -19.22 9.07 17.55
N GLY A 75 -19.03 8.16 16.56
CA GLY A 75 -19.68 8.18 15.26
C GLY A 75 -19.00 9.13 14.26
N ASP A 76 -19.54 9.18 13.04
CA ASP A 76 -19.01 9.92 11.89
C ASP A 76 -18.94 11.46 12.06
N ASP A 77 -19.46 12.00 13.13
CA ASP A 77 -19.42 13.45 13.39
C ASP A 77 -18.30 13.87 14.36
N SER A 78 -17.60 12.91 14.98
CA SER A 78 -16.46 13.17 15.85
C SER A 78 -15.23 13.59 15.08
N ARG A 79 -14.25 14.23 15.75
CA ARG A 79 -13.01 14.67 15.14
C ARG A 79 -11.85 14.42 16.06
N GLY A 80 -10.70 14.09 15.50
CA GLY A 80 -9.53 13.89 16.31
C GLY A 80 -8.26 13.70 15.49
N ILE A 81 -7.15 13.77 16.21
CA ILE A 81 -5.82 13.57 15.64
C ILE A 81 -5.02 12.68 16.57
N LEU A 82 -4.37 11.68 16.01
CA LEU A 82 -3.27 10.97 16.67
C LEU A 82 -1.95 11.43 16.07
N THR A 83 -1.01 11.84 16.91
CA THR A 83 0.35 12.22 16.49
C THR A 83 1.36 11.29 17.17
N SER A 84 2.15 10.55 16.37
CA SER A 84 3.13 9.60 16.90
C SER A 84 4.32 10.31 17.55
N LYS A 85 5.02 9.62 18.45
CA LYS A 85 6.39 10.00 18.81
C LYS A 85 7.29 9.95 17.57
N PRO A 86 8.32 10.80 17.49
CA PRO A 86 9.26 10.76 16.38
C PRO A 86 10.03 9.44 16.33
N PHE A 87 10.19 8.90 15.12
CA PHE A 87 11.00 7.72 14.83
C PHE A 87 12.01 8.03 13.72
N ARG A 88 12.98 7.14 13.48
CA ARG A 88 13.93 7.25 12.37
C ARG A 88 13.45 6.40 11.20
N ILE A 89 13.52 6.93 9.98
CA ILE A 89 13.28 6.15 8.77
C ILE A 89 14.50 5.28 8.50
N GLU A 90 14.35 3.95 8.61
CA GLU A 90 15.45 2.98 8.49
C GLU A 90 15.26 2.02 7.31
N ARG A 91 14.10 2.02 6.66
CA ARG A 91 13.76 1.17 5.52
C ARG A 91 13.28 2.01 4.35
N ASP A 92 13.10 1.35 3.21
CA ASP A 92 12.75 2.00 1.94
C ASP A 92 11.26 2.34 1.84
N PHE A 93 10.41 1.62 2.58
CA PHE A 93 8.95 1.79 2.54
C PHE A 93 8.37 1.88 3.94
N ILE A 94 7.25 2.58 4.05
CA ILE A 94 6.33 2.49 5.19
C ILE A 94 5.05 1.86 4.67
N ASN A 95 4.70 0.68 5.21
CA ASN A 95 3.48 -0.05 4.89
C ASN A 95 2.50 0.09 6.06
N PHE A 96 1.20 0.13 5.77
CA PHE A 96 0.14 0.21 6.79
C PHE A 96 -1.18 -0.28 6.23
N LEU A 97 -2.08 -0.70 7.11
CA LEU A 97 -3.46 -1.03 6.78
C LEU A 97 -4.33 0.21 6.96
N ILE A 98 -5.24 0.47 6.01
CA ILE A 98 -6.12 1.65 6.00
C ILE A 98 -7.53 1.29 5.53
N GLY A 99 -8.55 1.84 6.17
CA GLY A 99 -9.96 1.72 5.84
C GLY A 99 -10.74 2.98 6.24
N GLY A 100 -12.06 2.92 6.18
CA GLY A 100 -12.95 4.04 6.49
C GLY A 100 -13.35 4.84 5.27
N GLY A 101 -13.55 6.14 5.42
CA GLY A 101 -14.03 7.03 4.36
C GLY A 101 -12.97 7.47 3.36
N MET A 102 -13.40 7.84 2.16
CA MET A 102 -12.56 8.34 1.05
C MET A 102 -12.28 9.85 1.14
N SER A 103 -12.60 10.49 2.24
CA SER A 103 -12.48 11.95 2.35
C SER A 103 -11.02 12.41 2.40
N GLU A 104 -10.74 13.54 1.76
CA GLU A 104 -9.48 14.26 1.91
C GLU A 104 -9.27 14.80 3.34
N ASP A 105 -10.30 14.82 4.18
CA ASP A 105 -10.26 15.25 5.57
C ASP A 105 -10.09 14.09 6.57
N THR A 106 -10.07 12.82 6.09
CA THR A 106 -9.71 11.62 6.85
C THR A 106 -8.46 10.99 6.25
N TYR A 107 -7.31 11.06 6.91
CA TYR A 107 -6.05 10.63 6.32
C TYR A 107 -4.98 10.27 7.35
N ILE A 108 -3.99 9.51 6.89
CA ILE A 108 -2.69 9.37 7.55
C ILE A 108 -1.64 10.15 6.76
N GLU A 109 -0.72 10.83 7.46
CA GLU A 109 0.39 11.56 6.83
C GLU A 109 1.72 11.30 7.52
N LEU A 110 2.81 11.39 6.75
CA LEU A 110 4.19 11.33 7.22
C LEU A 110 4.82 12.72 7.17
N LEU A 111 5.37 13.13 8.27
CA LEU A 111 6.09 14.40 8.44
C LEU A 111 7.58 14.14 8.65
N VAL A 112 8.44 14.82 7.89
CA VAL A 112 9.89 14.90 8.13
C VAL A 112 10.21 16.34 8.55
N GLY A 113 10.49 16.51 9.84
CA GLY A 113 10.44 17.84 10.45
C GLY A 113 9.02 18.41 10.39
N GLU A 114 8.85 19.60 9.79
CA GLU A 114 7.54 20.22 9.58
C GLU A 114 6.97 19.96 8.17
N GLN A 115 7.74 19.30 7.31
CA GLN A 115 7.34 19.04 5.94
C GLN A 115 6.54 17.74 5.83
N ARG A 116 5.33 17.82 5.27
CA ARG A 116 4.57 16.64 4.85
C ARG A 116 5.21 16.03 3.60
N VAL A 117 5.63 14.76 3.69
CA VAL A 117 6.31 14.04 2.60
C VAL A 117 5.45 12.93 1.99
N ALA A 118 4.44 12.45 2.73
CA ALA A 118 3.44 11.51 2.22
C ALA A 118 2.10 11.74 2.92
N ARG A 119 1.00 11.39 2.24
CA ARG A 119 -0.36 11.43 2.78
C ARG A 119 -1.22 10.43 2.00
N SER A 120 -2.10 9.73 2.71
CA SER A 120 -3.10 8.85 2.11
C SER A 120 -4.40 8.89 2.90
N HIS A 121 -5.51 8.80 2.21
CA HIS A 121 -6.83 8.45 2.73
C HIS A 121 -7.21 7.04 2.26
N SER A 122 -8.30 6.47 2.76
CA SER A 122 -8.79 5.18 2.24
C SER A 122 -9.10 5.30 0.75
N PRO A 123 -8.70 4.35 -0.09
CA PRO A 123 -8.95 4.39 -1.54
C PRO A 123 -10.39 4.03 -1.91
N VAL A 124 -11.14 3.50 -0.94
CA VAL A 124 -12.53 3.07 -1.08
C VAL A 124 -13.24 3.24 0.26
N GLU A 125 -14.50 3.62 0.26
CA GLU A 125 -15.36 3.61 1.44
C GLU A 125 -15.57 2.15 1.87
N SER A 126 -14.86 1.73 2.92
CA SER A 126 -14.88 0.33 3.37
C SER A 126 -14.40 0.18 4.80
N GLU A 127 -15.09 -0.67 5.55
CA GLU A 127 -14.65 -1.17 6.87
C GLU A 127 -13.63 -2.33 6.76
N THR A 128 -13.32 -2.77 5.56
CA THR A 128 -12.24 -3.74 5.34
C THR A 128 -10.95 -3.00 5.02
N LEU A 129 -9.98 -3.07 5.94
CA LEU A 129 -8.70 -2.40 5.76
C LEU A 129 -7.92 -3.01 4.60
N GLN A 130 -7.23 -2.16 3.85
CA GLN A 130 -6.39 -2.51 2.72
C GLN A 130 -4.95 -2.08 2.98
N LEU A 131 -4.00 -2.85 2.47
CA LEU A 131 -2.58 -2.58 2.64
C LEU A 131 -2.12 -1.48 1.68
N MET A 132 -1.56 -0.42 2.24
CA MET A 132 -0.91 0.68 1.51
C MET A 132 0.58 0.76 1.82
N SER A 133 1.33 1.39 0.91
CA SER A 133 2.77 1.55 1.04
C SER A 133 3.22 2.91 0.51
N TRP A 134 4.11 3.58 1.24
CA TRP A 134 4.80 4.79 0.81
C TRP A 134 6.27 4.49 0.49
N ASP A 135 6.78 4.95 -0.64
CA ASP A 135 8.22 4.98 -0.91
C ASP A 135 8.85 6.15 -0.13
N VAL A 136 9.68 5.81 0.83
CA VAL A 136 10.35 6.79 1.73
C VAL A 136 11.87 6.76 1.61
N LYS A 137 12.41 6.11 0.58
CA LYS A 137 13.86 5.98 0.32
C LYS A 137 14.59 7.30 0.40
N ALA A 138 14.02 8.37 -0.15
CA ALA A 138 14.62 9.71 -0.18
C ALA A 138 14.80 10.32 1.21
N TYR A 139 14.09 9.80 2.23
CA TYR A 139 14.10 10.31 3.61
C TYR A 139 14.81 9.38 4.58
N ARG A 140 15.44 8.32 4.09
CA ARG A 140 16.15 7.34 4.94
C ARG A 140 17.19 8.03 5.82
N GLY A 141 17.22 7.65 7.12
CA GLY A 141 18.08 8.23 8.13
C GLY A 141 17.51 9.48 8.81
N GLN A 142 16.46 10.08 8.28
CA GLN A 142 15.83 11.27 8.87
C GLN A 142 14.85 10.90 9.98
N LYS A 143 14.57 11.84 10.89
CA LYS A 143 13.51 11.72 11.88
C LYS A 143 12.17 12.11 11.25
N ALA A 144 11.18 11.28 11.50
CA ALA A 144 9.82 11.47 11.01
C ALA A 144 8.79 11.25 12.13
N SER A 145 7.58 11.72 11.93
CA SER A 145 6.41 11.42 12.74
C SER A 145 5.21 11.17 11.85
N LEU A 146 4.25 10.41 12.37
CA LEU A 146 2.98 10.15 11.71
C LEU A 146 1.88 10.97 12.34
N ARG A 147 0.90 11.38 11.54
CA ARG A 147 -0.38 11.90 12.01
C ARG A 147 -1.50 11.14 11.35
N ILE A 148 -2.46 10.68 12.16
CA ILE A 148 -3.71 10.11 11.71
C ILE A 148 -4.77 11.16 12.03
N VAL A 149 -5.47 11.63 11.01
CA VAL A 149 -6.36 12.79 11.11
C VAL A 149 -7.75 12.38 10.68
N ASP A 150 -8.69 12.66 11.55
CA ASP A 150 -10.11 12.67 11.25
C ASP A 150 -10.65 14.08 11.48
N ASN A 151 -10.97 14.78 10.40
CA ASN A 151 -11.58 16.11 10.43
C ASN A 151 -12.86 16.19 9.60
N GLN A 152 -13.37 15.04 9.13
CA GLN A 152 -14.62 14.90 8.38
C GLN A 152 -15.82 14.86 9.32
N ARG A 153 -17.01 15.18 8.81
CA ARG A 153 -18.32 14.95 9.44
C ARG A 153 -19.28 14.34 8.44
N GLY A 154 -20.25 13.59 8.97
CA GLY A 154 -21.27 12.92 8.18
C GLY A 154 -20.82 11.57 7.66
N SER A 155 -21.61 10.95 6.81
CA SER A 155 -21.42 9.56 6.36
C SER A 155 -19.99 9.29 5.92
N TRP A 156 -19.41 8.18 6.40
CA TRP A 156 -18.02 7.78 6.20
C TRP A 156 -17.00 8.81 6.74
N GLY A 157 -17.39 9.55 7.78
CA GLY A 157 -16.54 10.53 8.46
C GLY A 157 -15.61 9.90 9.48
N HIS A 158 -14.91 8.80 9.14
CA HIS A 158 -13.97 8.13 10.02
C HIS A 158 -12.82 7.47 9.24
N ILE A 159 -11.76 7.12 9.96
CA ILE A 159 -10.58 6.43 9.44
C ILE A 159 -10.18 5.26 10.33
N LEU A 160 -9.78 4.17 9.70
CA LEU A 160 -9.26 2.96 10.32
C LEU A 160 -7.81 2.80 9.92
N ILE A 161 -6.89 2.66 10.88
CA ILE A 161 -5.45 2.46 10.64
C ILE A 161 -4.93 1.34 11.54
N ASP A 162 -4.06 0.50 10.96
CA ASP A 162 -3.40 -0.56 11.69
C ASP A 162 -2.06 -0.97 11.07
N ALA A 163 -1.28 -1.77 11.80
CA ALA A 163 -0.05 -2.46 11.37
C ALA A 163 0.90 -1.55 10.59
N ILE A 164 1.31 -0.43 11.18
CA ILE A 164 2.25 0.51 10.57
C ILE A 164 3.68 -0.01 10.76
N GLU A 165 4.37 -0.32 9.67
CA GLU A 165 5.71 -0.88 9.70
C GLU A 165 6.65 -0.23 8.69
N GLN A 166 7.94 -0.30 8.93
CA GLN A 166 8.97 -0.01 7.94
C GLN A 166 9.47 -1.31 7.31
N SER A 167 9.63 -1.33 5.99
CA SER A 167 10.06 -2.51 5.23
C SER A 167 10.99 -2.12 4.07
N ASN A 168 11.81 -3.04 3.64
CA ASN A 168 12.51 -2.93 2.36
C ASN A 168 11.68 -3.51 1.19
N GLN A 169 10.44 -3.90 1.46
CA GLN A 169 9.48 -4.39 0.47
C GLN A 169 8.28 -3.45 0.36
N TYR A 170 7.92 -3.13 -0.88
CA TYR A 170 6.64 -2.51 -1.19
C TYR A 170 5.53 -3.56 -1.05
N LYS A 171 4.55 -3.31 -0.17
CA LYS A 171 3.52 -4.30 0.19
C LYS A 171 2.08 -3.84 -0.13
N SER A 172 1.89 -2.79 -0.92
CA SER A 172 0.53 -2.30 -1.21
C SER A 172 -0.32 -3.38 -1.87
N SER A 173 -1.53 -3.59 -1.34
CA SER A 173 -2.58 -4.36 -2.03
C SER A 173 -3.37 -3.48 -3.01
N ILE A 174 -3.19 -2.17 -2.91
CA ILE A 174 -3.82 -1.19 -3.76
C ILE A 174 -2.85 -0.91 -4.90
N MET A 175 -3.28 -1.16 -6.12
CA MET A 175 -2.56 -0.68 -7.28
C MET A 175 -2.81 0.83 -7.36
N GLU A 176 -1.82 1.63 -6.91
CA GLU A 176 -1.78 3.06 -7.26
C GLU A 176 -1.79 3.19 -8.78
N ASN A 177 -2.25 4.34 -9.28
CA ASN A 177 -2.28 4.63 -10.71
C ASN A 177 -0.88 4.48 -11.31
N TYR A 178 -0.55 3.31 -11.83
CA TYR A 178 0.66 3.07 -12.58
C TYR A 178 0.45 3.44 -14.03
N THR A 179 1.32 4.30 -14.55
CA THR A 179 1.44 4.50 -15.98
C THR A 179 2.63 3.69 -16.48
N LEU A 180 2.34 2.68 -17.30
CA LEU A 180 3.37 1.92 -18.02
C LEU A 180 3.39 2.42 -19.46
N THR A 181 4.58 2.61 -20.01
CA THR A 181 4.73 3.10 -21.39
C THR A 181 5.41 2.03 -22.24
N TYR A 182 4.80 1.70 -23.37
CA TYR A 182 5.31 0.72 -24.32
C TYR A 182 5.39 1.31 -25.72
N ASP A 183 6.48 0.99 -26.46
CA ASP A 183 6.57 1.22 -27.88
C ASP A 183 5.83 0.10 -28.62
N ILE A 184 4.76 0.44 -29.34
CA ILE A 184 3.91 -0.55 -30.00
C ILE A 184 4.55 -1.04 -31.29
N SER A 185 5.06 -2.26 -31.26
CA SER A 185 5.60 -2.99 -32.42
C SER A 185 4.74 -4.21 -32.80
N GLN A 186 3.95 -4.70 -31.86
CA GLN A 186 3.13 -5.93 -32.01
C GLN A 186 1.66 -5.59 -32.23
N LYS A 187 0.89 -6.63 -32.65
CA LYS A 187 -0.55 -6.50 -32.89
C LYS A 187 -1.36 -6.42 -31.60
N TYR A 188 -0.88 -7.10 -30.56
CA TYR A 188 -1.58 -7.20 -29.28
C TYR A 188 -0.68 -6.78 -28.13
N LEU A 189 -1.23 -6.07 -27.17
CA LEU A 189 -0.75 -5.97 -25.80
C LEU A 189 -1.41 -7.09 -25.00
N LEU A 190 -0.61 -7.88 -24.30
CA LEU A 190 -1.11 -8.98 -23.47
C LEU A 190 -1.15 -8.53 -22.02
N LEU A 191 -2.32 -8.58 -21.40
CA LEU A 191 -2.52 -8.29 -19.99
C LEU A 191 -2.61 -9.59 -19.20
N PRO A 192 -1.83 -9.75 -18.12
CA PRO A 192 -1.89 -10.93 -17.26
C PRO A 192 -3.13 -10.87 -16.38
N ILE A 193 -3.95 -11.93 -16.36
CA ILE A 193 -5.19 -11.99 -15.60
C ILE A 193 -5.14 -13.07 -14.52
N GLU A 194 -5.73 -12.73 -13.38
CA GLU A 194 -5.95 -13.61 -12.23
C GLU A 194 -7.36 -13.35 -11.70
N ASP A 195 -8.28 -14.33 -11.82
CA ASP A 195 -9.70 -14.16 -11.52
C ASP A 195 -9.98 -13.82 -10.04
N SER A 196 -9.06 -14.19 -9.14
CA SER A 196 -9.14 -13.85 -7.73
C SER A 196 -8.60 -12.46 -7.38
N ALA A 197 -7.93 -11.77 -8.32
CA ALA A 197 -7.40 -10.44 -8.07
C ALA A 197 -8.52 -9.37 -7.99
N PRO A 198 -8.30 -8.28 -7.26
CA PRO A 198 -9.23 -7.15 -7.25
C PRO A 198 -9.42 -6.55 -8.65
N GLU A 199 -10.61 -6.04 -8.91
CA GLU A 199 -10.86 -5.29 -10.13
C GLU A 199 -10.00 -4.02 -10.19
N THR A 200 -9.44 -3.77 -11.37
CA THR A 200 -8.56 -2.64 -11.65
C THR A 200 -9.01 -1.98 -12.94
N LYS A 201 -9.14 -0.67 -12.93
CA LYS A 201 -9.46 0.08 -14.14
C LYS A 201 -8.22 0.30 -15.00
N VAL A 202 -8.23 -0.18 -16.22
CA VAL A 202 -7.17 0.02 -17.20
C VAL A 202 -7.64 0.94 -18.31
N GLN A 203 -6.92 2.03 -18.52
CA GLN A 203 -7.15 2.99 -19.61
C GLN A 203 -5.92 3.03 -20.52
N LEU A 204 -6.14 2.85 -21.82
CA LEU A 204 -5.08 3.05 -22.81
C LEU A 204 -4.94 4.54 -23.14
N MET A 205 -3.70 5.00 -23.24
CA MET A 205 -3.38 6.37 -23.61
C MET A 205 -2.37 6.37 -24.76
N VAL A 206 -2.63 7.12 -25.83
CA VAL A 206 -1.71 7.29 -26.93
C VAL A 206 -1.36 8.76 -27.06
N GLU A 207 -0.07 9.09 -27.00
CA GLU A 207 0.42 10.47 -27.07
C GLU A 207 -0.30 11.41 -26.06
N GLY A 208 -0.57 10.89 -24.85
CA GLY A 208 -1.22 11.63 -23.76
C GLY A 208 -2.74 11.79 -23.91
N LYS A 209 -3.37 11.12 -24.86
CA LYS A 209 -4.83 11.12 -25.05
C LYS A 209 -5.40 9.74 -24.78
N GLU A 210 -6.50 9.68 -24.04
CA GLU A 210 -7.26 8.46 -23.83
C GLU A 210 -7.77 7.89 -25.16
N VAL A 211 -7.62 6.59 -25.34
CA VAL A 211 -8.11 5.87 -26.50
C VAL A 211 -8.89 4.63 -26.08
N GLY A 212 -9.96 4.35 -26.79
CA GLY A 212 -10.88 3.27 -26.44
C GLY A 212 -11.70 3.57 -25.18
N VAL A 213 -12.25 2.53 -24.59
CA VAL A 213 -13.04 2.58 -23.35
C VAL A 213 -12.18 2.02 -22.21
N ALA A 214 -12.24 2.65 -21.05
CA ALA A 214 -11.63 2.10 -19.84
C ALA A 214 -12.25 0.72 -19.53
N MET A 215 -11.39 -0.22 -19.14
CA MET A 215 -11.78 -1.60 -18.88
C MET A 215 -11.61 -1.91 -17.41
N ASP A 216 -12.63 -2.50 -16.79
CA ASP A 216 -12.51 -3.06 -15.46
C ASP A 216 -12.04 -4.52 -15.61
N ILE A 217 -10.81 -4.80 -15.17
CA ILE A 217 -10.16 -6.11 -15.32
C ILE A 217 -9.41 -6.49 -14.04
N ARG A 218 -9.11 -7.78 -13.89
CA ARG A 218 -8.39 -8.33 -12.73
C ARG A 218 -6.97 -8.68 -13.12
N LEU A 219 -6.07 -7.67 -13.03
CA LEU A 219 -4.65 -7.89 -13.32
C LEU A 219 -4.02 -8.82 -12.29
N ALA A 220 -3.25 -9.79 -12.78
CA ALA A 220 -2.59 -10.78 -11.96
C ALA A 220 -1.60 -10.13 -10.98
N LYS A 221 -1.67 -10.55 -9.71
CA LYS A 221 -0.80 -10.13 -8.61
C LYS A 221 0.11 -11.26 -8.14
N THR A 222 -0.41 -12.48 -8.05
CA THR A 222 0.30 -13.62 -7.48
C THR A 222 0.63 -14.68 -8.52
N HIS A 223 -0.27 -14.96 -9.45
CA HIS A 223 -0.05 -15.91 -10.55
C HIS A 223 -0.89 -15.51 -11.75
N ILE A 224 -0.46 -15.90 -12.94
CA ILE A 224 -1.17 -15.62 -14.18
C ILE A 224 -1.99 -16.85 -14.54
N GLU A 225 -3.32 -16.70 -14.57
CA GLU A 225 -4.22 -17.76 -15.02
C GLU A 225 -4.35 -17.78 -16.54
N TYR A 226 -4.46 -16.58 -17.12
CA TYR A 226 -4.47 -16.43 -18.59
C TYR A 226 -4.04 -15.03 -19.03
N TRP A 227 -3.87 -14.84 -20.33
CA TRP A 227 -3.48 -13.58 -20.94
C TRP A 227 -4.66 -13.01 -21.75
N LEU A 228 -5.08 -11.78 -21.44
CA LEU A 228 -6.08 -11.04 -22.19
C LEU A 228 -5.41 -10.25 -23.32
N PRO A 229 -5.65 -10.57 -24.62
CA PRO A 229 -5.09 -9.83 -25.73
C PRO A 229 -5.88 -8.56 -26.01
N LEU A 230 -5.24 -7.40 -25.92
CA LEU A 230 -5.79 -6.12 -26.37
C LEU A 230 -5.24 -5.79 -27.75
N PRO A 231 -6.07 -5.57 -28.77
CA PRO A 231 -5.63 -5.14 -30.09
C PRO A 231 -5.10 -3.71 -30.03
N VAL A 232 -3.82 -3.53 -30.41
CA VAL A 232 -3.12 -2.24 -30.38
C VAL A 232 -2.45 -1.91 -31.74
N ASP A 233 -2.70 -2.71 -32.77
CA ASP A 233 -2.08 -2.57 -34.08
C ASP A 233 -2.42 -1.23 -34.77
N ALA A 234 -3.56 -0.61 -34.47
CA ALA A 234 -3.91 0.75 -34.91
C ALA A 234 -2.93 1.83 -34.41
N TYR A 235 -2.15 1.54 -33.38
CA TYR A 235 -1.21 2.47 -32.75
C TYR A 235 0.25 2.08 -32.99
N ARG A 236 0.52 1.21 -33.95
CA ARG A 236 1.88 0.75 -34.28
C ARG A 236 2.83 1.90 -34.57
N GLY A 237 4.01 1.88 -33.96
CA GLY A 237 5.00 2.93 -34.06
C GLY A 237 4.78 4.11 -33.10
N LYS A 238 3.75 4.06 -32.26
CA LYS A 238 3.48 5.04 -31.22
C LYS A 238 3.79 4.47 -29.83
N LYS A 239 3.88 5.37 -28.84
CA LYS A 239 3.91 5.01 -27.42
C LYS A 239 2.49 4.96 -26.86
N ILE A 240 2.20 3.90 -26.16
CA ILE A 240 0.95 3.68 -25.47
C ILE A 240 1.20 3.54 -23.97
#